data_57efcc4919bbd556431ebe04c3887345
#
_entry.id   57efcc4919bbd556431ebe04c3887345
#
_cell.length_a   1.000
_cell.length_b   1.000
_cell.length_c   1.000
_cell.angle_alpha   90.00
_cell.angle_beta   90.00
_cell.angle_gamma   90.00
#
_symmetry.space_group_name_H-M   'P 1'
#
loop_
_entity.id
_entity.type
_entity.pdbx_description
1 polymer ?
#
loop_
_entity_poly.entity_id
_entity_poly.type
_entity_poly.pdbx_seq_one_letter_code
_entity_poly.pdbx_strand_id
1 'polypeptide(L)'
;MPRCVIDVDSHTYIIGHWYYCGDQRCGRTFQSWSQSILDVLPPSLASQFPFHLTYRSGLTDQLAALVRTSFGRGLGPTPFAEMIRTLHLHRFELHHVQYLQNVELLLPYVSSRFVAVHEPFGAWDDPDGYAGFVPSNMYFRGFYDSLIERHSAQIDQKMAMNSLRKASIDHSHKVCCVLF
;
A
#
# COMPACT_ATOMS: atom_id res chain seq x y z
N MET A 1 -14.66 0.89 -10.45
CA MET A 1 -14.26 -0.18 -9.53
C MET A 1 -13.48 0.43 -8.38
N PRO A 2 -13.70 0.01 -7.15
CA PRO A 2 -12.87 0.43 -6.03
C PRO A 2 -11.41 0.04 -6.26
N ARG A 3 -10.48 0.88 -5.81
CA ARG A 3 -9.04 0.59 -5.90
C ARG A 3 -8.54 0.13 -4.53
N CYS A 4 -7.96 -1.05 -4.48
CA CYS A 4 -7.36 -1.58 -3.26
C CYS A 4 -6.02 -0.87 -2.98
N VAL A 5 -5.89 -0.34 -1.78
CA VAL A 5 -4.65 0.23 -1.22
C VAL A 5 -4.24 -0.62 -0.03
N ILE A 6 -3.00 -1.05 -0.03
CA ILE A 6 -2.46 -1.95 0.97
C ILE A 6 -1.78 -1.11 2.05
N ASP A 7 -2.11 -1.41 3.27
CA ASP A 7 -1.47 -0.88 4.47
C ASP A 7 -0.56 -1.95 5.10
N VAL A 8 0.02 -1.65 6.24
CA VAL A 8 0.97 -2.53 6.94
C VAL A 8 0.32 -3.87 7.32
N ASP A 9 -0.93 -3.86 7.78
CA ASP A 9 -1.66 -5.05 8.25
C ASP A 9 -3.11 -5.12 7.75
N SER A 10 -3.51 -4.22 6.86
CA SER A 10 -4.90 -4.07 6.44
C SER A 10 -5.02 -3.59 4.98
N HIS A 11 -6.25 -3.59 4.48
CA HIS A 11 -6.60 -3.07 3.16
C HIS A 11 -7.57 -1.90 3.29
N THR A 12 -7.36 -0.90 2.46
CA THR A 12 -8.28 0.24 2.30
C THR A 12 -8.74 0.29 0.85
N TYR A 13 -10.05 0.48 0.65
CA TYR A 13 -10.60 0.63 -0.69
C TYR A 13 -10.94 2.09 -0.96
N ILE A 14 -10.35 2.65 -2.02
CA ILE A 14 -10.66 4.00 -2.47
C ILE A 14 -11.78 3.92 -3.51
N ILE A 15 -12.86 4.65 -3.26
CA ILE A 15 -13.96 4.82 -4.18
C ILE A 15 -13.98 6.29 -4.62
N GLY A 16 -14.01 6.53 -5.92
CA GLY A 16 -14.02 7.88 -6.46
C GLY A 16 -14.85 7.99 -7.73
N HIS A 17 -14.94 9.21 -8.24
CA HIS A 17 -15.72 9.55 -9.41
C HIS A 17 -14.84 9.68 -10.65
N TRP A 18 -15.45 9.43 -11.80
CA TRP A 18 -14.88 9.78 -13.08
C TRP A 18 -15.37 11.17 -13.48
N TYR A 19 -14.46 12.02 -13.87
CA TYR A 19 -14.75 13.34 -14.44
C TYR A 19 -14.49 13.31 -15.93
N TYR A 20 -15.35 13.96 -16.67
CA TYR A 20 -15.23 14.15 -18.10
C TYR A 20 -14.91 15.61 -18.40
N CYS A 21 -13.97 15.85 -19.31
CA CYS A 21 -13.77 17.18 -19.80
C CYS A 21 -15.00 17.61 -20.64
N GLY A 22 -15.60 18.75 -20.30
CA GLY A 22 -16.77 19.27 -21.01
C GLY A 22 -16.46 19.83 -22.40
N ASP A 23 -15.20 19.98 -22.76
CA ASP A 23 -14.80 20.40 -24.10
C ASP A 23 -14.93 19.20 -25.08
N GLN A 24 -15.78 19.38 -26.10
CA GLN A 24 -16.04 18.34 -27.13
C GLN A 24 -14.77 17.90 -27.88
N ARG A 25 -13.71 18.73 -27.91
CA ARG A 25 -12.43 18.41 -28.56
C ARG A 25 -11.47 17.66 -27.65
N CYS A 26 -11.71 17.67 -26.34
CA CYS A 26 -10.78 17.09 -25.38
C CYS A 26 -10.98 15.58 -25.17
N GLY A 27 -12.21 15.11 -24.99
CA GLY A 27 -12.58 13.71 -24.79
C GLY A 27 -11.88 13.00 -23.62
N ARG A 28 -11.15 13.73 -22.77
CA ARG A 28 -10.37 13.16 -21.67
C ARG A 28 -11.24 12.88 -20.46
N THR A 29 -10.94 11.75 -19.84
CA THR A 29 -11.55 11.34 -18.56
C THR A 29 -10.49 11.32 -17.46
N PHE A 30 -10.88 11.71 -16.26
CA PHE A 30 -10.01 11.78 -15.09
C PHE A 30 -10.68 11.04 -13.93
N GLN A 31 -9.91 10.27 -13.20
CA GLN A 31 -10.33 9.77 -11.89
C GLN A 31 -10.03 10.82 -10.83
N SER A 32 -10.86 10.91 -9.78
CA SER A 32 -10.70 11.89 -8.69
C SER A 32 -9.32 11.86 -8.02
N TRP A 33 -8.63 10.75 -8.09
CA TRP A 33 -7.27 10.55 -7.53
C TRP A 33 -6.17 10.47 -8.60
N SER A 34 -6.44 10.91 -9.83
CA SER A 34 -5.40 10.88 -10.86
C SER A 34 -4.26 11.84 -10.51
N GLN A 35 -3.02 11.45 -10.83
CA GLN A 35 -1.86 12.29 -10.58
C GLN A 35 -2.01 13.68 -11.19
N SER A 36 -2.60 13.78 -12.38
CA SER A 36 -2.86 15.06 -13.04
C SER A 36 -3.79 15.99 -12.27
N ILE A 37 -4.68 15.45 -11.43
CA ILE A 37 -5.52 16.26 -10.53
C ILE A 37 -4.71 16.64 -9.29
N LEU A 38 -3.98 15.70 -8.70
CA LEU A 38 -3.15 15.95 -7.52
C LEU A 38 -2.09 17.02 -7.79
N ASP A 39 -1.50 17.03 -8.99
CA ASP A 39 -0.47 18.01 -9.39
C ASP A 39 -1.01 19.45 -9.53
N VAL A 40 -2.33 19.60 -9.76
CA VAL A 40 -3.00 20.92 -9.87
C VAL A 40 -3.49 21.42 -8.51
N LEU A 41 -3.62 20.54 -7.53
CA LEU A 41 -4.07 20.94 -6.19
C LEU A 41 -2.99 21.73 -5.45
N PRO A 42 -3.41 22.67 -4.58
CA PRO A 42 -2.49 23.31 -3.64
C PRO A 42 -1.72 22.25 -2.83
N PRO A 43 -0.43 22.45 -2.56
CA PRO A 43 0.40 21.46 -1.85
C PRO A 43 -0.18 21.01 -0.50
N SER A 44 -0.88 21.92 0.19
CA SER A 44 -1.56 21.63 1.46
C SER A 44 -2.72 20.65 1.33
N LEU A 45 -3.38 20.58 0.17
CA LEU A 45 -4.43 19.61 -0.12
C LEU A 45 -3.85 18.32 -0.72
N ALA A 46 -2.89 18.45 -1.63
CA ALA A 46 -2.24 17.30 -2.24
C ALA A 46 -1.54 16.42 -1.18
N SER A 47 -0.94 17.04 -0.16
CA SER A 47 -0.29 16.32 0.95
C SER A 47 -1.25 15.59 1.90
N GLN A 48 -2.55 15.87 1.81
CA GLN A 48 -3.58 15.15 2.58
C GLN A 48 -4.00 13.82 1.93
N PHE A 49 -3.52 13.55 0.71
CA PHE A 49 -3.79 12.29 0.03
C PHE A 49 -2.71 11.25 0.42
N PRO A 50 -3.01 10.35 1.39
CA PRO A 50 -2.00 9.53 2.07
C PRO A 50 -1.70 8.22 1.31
N PHE A 51 -1.81 8.24 -0.02
CA PHE A 51 -1.69 7.03 -0.83
C PHE A 51 -0.75 7.19 -2.01
N HIS A 52 0.13 6.22 -2.18
CA HIS A 52 0.94 6.06 -3.38
C HIS A 52 0.26 5.07 -4.33
N LEU A 53 -0.37 5.59 -5.37
CA LEU A 53 -1.11 4.76 -6.31
C LEU A 53 -0.21 4.23 -7.42
N THR A 54 -0.42 2.95 -7.73
CA THR A 54 0.16 2.27 -8.90
C THR A 54 -0.96 2.00 -9.92
N TYR A 55 -0.68 1.31 -11.03
CA TYR A 55 -1.68 1.10 -12.09
C TYR A 55 -2.98 0.44 -11.60
N ARG A 56 -2.90 -0.58 -10.73
CA ARG A 56 -4.08 -1.34 -10.27
C ARG A 56 -4.36 -1.26 -8.77
N SER A 57 -3.35 -0.90 -7.99
CA SER A 57 -3.41 -0.88 -6.51
C SER A 57 -2.73 0.37 -5.98
N GLY A 58 -2.40 0.38 -4.73
CA GLY A 58 -1.62 1.43 -4.09
C GLY A 58 -1.06 0.96 -2.76
N LEU A 59 -0.18 1.77 -2.19
CA LEU A 59 0.32 1.62 -0.84
C LEU A 59 -0.05 2.87 -0.03
N THR A 60 -0.28 2.70 1.26
CA THR A 60 -0.38 3.84 2.17
C THR A 60 0.99 4.51 2.33
N ASP A 61 1.02 5.78 2.71
CA ASP A 61 2.26 6.49 3.04
C ASP A 61 3.07 5.77 4.11
N GLN A 62 2.38 5.16 5.07
CA GLN A 62 3.00 4.41 6.14
C GLN A 62 3.74 3.18 5.61
N LEU A 63 3.10 2.38 4.77
CA LEU A 63 3.73 1.21 4.16
C LEU A 63 4.85 1.62 3.19
N ALA A 64 4.66 2.69 2.42
CA ALA A 64 5.69 3.23 1.52
C ALA A 64 6.94 3.72 2.29
N ALA A 65 6.75 4.38 3.43
CA ALA A 65 7.85 4.77 4.31
C ALA A 65 8.58 3.55 4.89
N LEU A 66 7.82 2.49 5.24
CA LEU A 66 8.40 1.24 5.73
C LEU A 66 9.21 0.53 4.64
N VAL A 67 8.71 0.45 3.39
CA VAL A 67 9.47 -0.07 2.23
C VAL A 67 10.79 0.67 2.08
N ARG A 68 10.73 2.02 2.04
CA ARG A 68 11.92 2.86 1.86
C ARG A 68 12.94 2.63 2.96
N THR A 69 12.50 2.60 4.22
CA THR A 69 13.39 2.42 5.37
C THR A 69 14.01 1.03 5.41
N SER A 70 13.22 0.00 5.13
CA SER A 70 13.67 -1.41 5.16
C SER A 70 14.66 -1.70 4.05
N PHE A 71 14.35 -1.28 2.82
CA PHE A 71 15.23 -1.52 1.66
C PHE A 71 16.52 -0.68 1.76
N GLY A 72 16.42 0.56 2.26
CA GLY A 72 17.60 1.39 2.54
C GLY A 72 18.52 0.83 3.62
N ARG A 73 18.03 -0.07 4.46
CA ARG A 73 18.82 -0.80 5.47
C ARG A 73 19.24 -2.22 5.03
N GLY A 74 19.01 -2.57 3.78
CA GLY A 74 19.43 -3.85 3.20
C GLY A 74 18.44 -5.00 3.35
N LEU A 75 17.22 -4.76 3.85
CA LEU A 75 16.18 -5.79 3.83
C LEU A 75 15.70 -5.96 2.37
N GLY A 76 15.84 -7.18 1.84
CA GLY A 76 15.42 -7.47 0.46
C GLY A 76 13.90 -7.54 0.28
N PRO A 77 13.42 -7.48 -0.99
CA PRO A 77 11.98 -7.50 -1.30
C PRO A 77 11.26 -8.77 -0.84
N THR A 78 11.93 -9.94 -0.90
CA THR A 78 11.32 -11.22 -0.52
C THR A 78 11.03 -11.29 0.98
N PRO A 79 12.01 -11.11 1.89
CA PRO A 79 11.72 -11.14 3.33
C PRO A 79 10.77 -10.00 3.74
N PHE A 80 10.77 -8.86 3.05
CA PHE A 80 9.82 -7.81 3.30
C PHE A 80 8.39 -8.23 2.96
N ALA A 81 8.16 -8.83 1.79
CA ALA A 81 6.84 -9.32 1.39
C ALA A 81 6.30 -10.40 2.34
N GLU A 82 7.17 -11.29 2.82
CA GLU A 82 6.82 -12.31 3.81
C GLU A 82 6.44 -11.69 5.15
N MET A 83 7.17 -10.67 5.59
CA MET A 83 6.84 -9.93 6.81
C MET A 83 5.45 -9.30 6.71
N ILE A 84 5.15 -8.59 5.63
CA ILE A 84 3.83 -7.98 5.41
C ILE A 84 2.74 -9.05 5.35
N ARG A 85 2.99 -10.17 4.65
CA ARG A 85 2.04 -11.29 4.61
C ARG A 85 1.73 -11.83 6.00
N THR A 86 2.74 -11.98 6.85
CA THR A 86 2.56 -12.45 8.23
C THR A 86 1.69 -11.49 9.04
N LEU A 87 1.89 -10.17 8.90
CA LEU A 87 1.10 -9.16 9.59
C LEU A 87 -0.38 -9.21 9.15
N HIS A 88 -0.62 -9.32 7.85
CA HIS A 88 -1.97 -9.43 7.31
C HIS A 88 -2.68 -10.71 7.75
N LEU A 89 -1.98 -11.86 7.74
CA LEU A 89 -2.54 -13.13 8.25
C LEU A 89 -2.87 -13.04 9.74
N HIS A 90 -1.97 -12.44 10.53
CA HIS A 90 -2.24 -12.23 11.96
C HIS A 90 -3.48 -11.35 12.17
N ARG A 91 -3.67 -10.32 11.37
CA ARG A 91 -4.87 -9.48 11.42
C ARG A 91 -6.13 -10.25 11.07
N PHE A 92 -6.07 -11.10 10.04
CA PHE A 92 -7.17 -12.00 9.69
C PHE A 92 -7.54 -12.95 10.84
N GLU A 93 -6.55 -13.57 11.47
CA GLU A 93 -6.77 -14.47 12.63
C GLU A 93 -7.42 -13.73 13.79
N LEU A 94 -6.99 -12.50 14.08
CA LEU A 94 -7.63 -11.67 15.11
C LEU A 94 -9.11 -11.38 14.79
N HIS A 95 -9.43 -11.04 13.54
CA HIS A 95 -10.82 -10.84 13.12
C HIS A 95 -11.63 -12.13 13.22
N HIS A 96 -11.03 -13.28 12.90
CA HIS A 96 -11.70 -14.58 13.06
C HIS A 96 -12.02 -14.87 14.52
N VAL A 97 -11.08 -14.63 15.43
CA VAL A 97 -11.33 -14.78 16.88
C VAL A 97 -12.43 -13.83 17.35
N GLN A 98 -12.42 -12.57 16.92
CA GLN A 98 -13.46 -11.60 17.25
C GLN A 98 -14.83 -12.04 16.72
N TYR A 99 -14.88 -12.58 15.51
CA TYR A 99 -16.12 -13.15 14.94
C TYR A 99 -16.66 -14.29 15.81
N LEU A 100 -15.80 -15.25 16.19
CA LEU A 100 -16.22 -16.38 17.06
C LEU A 100 -16.73 -15.91 18.42
N GLN A 101 -16.06 -14.94 19.04
CA GLN A 101 -16.51 -14.33 20.30
C GLN A 101 -17.88 -13.66 20.16
N ASN A 102 -18.11 -12.94 19.05
CA ASN A 102 -19.40 -12.30 18.78
C ASN A 102 -20.51 -13.35 18.58
N VAL A 103 -20.22 -14.43 17.85
CA VAL A 103 -21.17 -15.53 17.66
C VAL A 103 -21.52 -16.16 19.02
N GLU A 104 -20.52 -16.44 19.85
CA GLU A 104 -20.73 -16.99 21.20
C GLU A 104 -21.61 -16.08 22.08
N LEU A 105 -21.35 -14.77 22.06
CA LEU A 105 -22.13 -13.79 22.81
C LEU A 105 -23.58 -13.67 22.32
N LEU A 106 -23.84 -13.90 21.04
CA LEU A 106 -25.16 -13.77 20.44
C LEU A 106 -26.02 -15.06 20.62
N LEU A 107 -25.38 -16.22 20.73
CA LEU A 107 -26.07 -17.51 20.85
C LEU A 107 -27.19 -17.55 21.93
N PRO A 108 -27.01 -16.99 23.16
CA PRO A 108 -28.04 -16.99 24.17
C PRO A 108 -29.27 -16.14 23.84
N TYR A 109 -29.13 -15.16 22.95
CA TYR A 109 -30.17 -14.21 22.56
C TYR A 109 -30.96 -14.67 21.33
N VAL A 110 -30.52 -15.73 20.66
CA VAL A 110 -31.25 -16.33 19.53
C VAL A 110 -32.40 -17.14 20.09
N SER A 111 -33.57 -16.51 20.17
CA SER A 111 -34.77 -17.21 20.54
C SER A 111 -35.10 -18.28 19.51
N SER A 112 -35.69 -19.40 19.95
CA SER A 112 -36.02 -20.57 19.13
C SER A 112 -36.90 -20.30 17.88
N ARG A 113 -37.39 -19.09 17.71
CA ARG A 113 -38.17 -18.65 16.54
C ARG A 113 -37.34 -17.98 15.43
N PHE A 114 -36.12 -17.54 15.73
CA PHE A 114 -35.18 -16.94 14.74
C PHE A 114 -33.89 -17.76 14.79
N VAL A 115 -33.75 -18.69 13.87
CA VAL A 115 -32.46 -19.30 13.57
C VAL A 115 -31.69 -18.22 12.81
N ALA A 116 -30.88 -17.44 13.51
CA ALA A 116 -29.91 -16.60 12.86
C ALA A 116 -28.91 -17.51 12.14
N VAL A 117 -29.00 -17.58 10.83
CA VAL A 117 -28.00 -18.25 10.00
C VAL A 117 -26.76 -17.39 10.09
N HIS A 118 -25.79 -17.79 10.92
CA HIS A 118 -24.48 -17.14 10.94
C HIS A 118 -23.72 -17.59 9.70
N GLU A 119 -23.43 -16.65 8.82
CA GLU A 119 -22.54 -16.94 7.70
C GLU A 119 -21.15 -17.28 8.25
N PRO A 120 -20.48 -18.30 7.71
CA PRO A 120 -19.12 -18.63 8.14
C PRO A 120 -18.17 -17.47 7.86
N PHE A 121 -17.12 -17.34 8.69
CA PHE A 121 -16.08 -16.31 8.54
C PHE A 121 -15.24 -16.57 7.30
N GLY A 122 -15.51 -16.94 6.24
CA GLY A 122 -14.78 -17.14 5.00
C GLY A 122 -13.28 -17.49 5.12
N ALA A 123 -12.69 -17.99 4.05
CA ALA A 123 -11.25 -18.21 3.98
C ALA A 123 -10.49 -16.88 3.74
N TRP A 124 -9.19 -16.87 3.99
CA TRP A 124 -8.33 -15.71 3.76
C TRP A 124 -8.45 -15.13 2.35
N ASP A 125 -8.42 -15.99 1.35
CA ASP A 125 -8.39 -15.66 -0.08
C ASP A 125 -9.77 -15.71 -0.75
N ASP A 126 -10.84 -15.86 0.03
CA ASP A 126 -12.20 -15.86 -0.47
C ASP A 126 -12.56 -14.46 -1.02
N PRO A 127 -12.80 -14.31 -2.34
CA PRO A 127 -13.08 -13.01 -2.93
C PRO A 127 -14.44 -12.42 -2.52
N ASP A 128 -15.39 -13.27 -2.12
CA ASP A 128 -16.72 -12.87 -1.62
C ASP A 128 -16.73 -12.67 -0.10
N GLY A 129 -15.65 -13.07 0.59
CA GLY A 129 -15.45 -12.94 2.04
C GLY A 129 -14.39 -11.90 2.40
N TYR A 130 -13.29 -12.36 3.02
CA TYR A 130 -12.23 -11.47 3.50
C TYR A 130 -11.41 -10.83 2.36
N ALA A 131 -11.30 -11.51 1.21
CA ALA A 131 -10.54 -11.06 0.03
C ALA A 131 -9.10 -10.65 0.35
N GLY A 132 -8.41 -11.42 1.19
CA GLY A 132 -7.05 -11.16 1.62
C GLY A 132 -6.06 -11.16 0.46
N PHE A 133 -5.29 -10.10 0.35
CA PHE A 133 -4.30 -9.93 -0.70
C PHE A 133 -3.04 -9.27 -0.15
N VAL A 134 -1.88 -9.81 -0.50
CA VAL A 134 -0.59 -9.18 -0.19
C VAL A 134 0.22 -9.09 -1.49
N PRO A 135 0.82 -7.93 -1.78
CA PRO A 135 1.64 -7.76 -2.96
C PRO A 135 2.84 -8.71 -2.98
N SER A 136 3.23 -9.10 -4.18
CA SER A 136 4.45 -9.89 -4.39
C SER A 136 5.72 -9.09 -4.09
N ASN A 137 6.83 -9.79 -3.87
CA ASN A 137 8.14 -9.19 -3.73
C ASN A 137 8.53 -8.31 -4.94
N MET A 138 8.13 -8.72 -6.16
CA MET A 138 8.35 -7.95 -7.40
C MET A 138 7.59 -6.63 -7.40
N TYR A 139 6.39 -6.60 -6.83
CA TYR A 139 5.63 -5.37 -6.67
C TYR A 139 6.35 -4.36 -5.75
N PHE A 140 6.81 -4.81 -4.58
CA PHE A 140 7.55 -3.95 -3.65
C PHE A 140 8.87 -3.45 -4.24
N ARG A 141 9.56 -4.31 -5.00
CA ARG A 141 10.77 -3.92 -5.72
C ARG A 141 10.47 -2.83 -6.75
N GLY A 142 9.51 -3.05 -7.65
CA GLY A 142 9.15 -2.09 -8.68
C GLY A 142 8.62 -0.78 -8.10
N PHE A 143 7.89 -0.84 -6.98
CA PHE A 143 7.48 0.35 -6.24
C PHE A 143 8.68 1.14 -5.72
N TYR A 144 9.64 0.47 -5.10
CA TYR A 144 10.85 1.11 -4.59
C TYR A 144 11.69 1.73 -5.71
N ASP A 145 11.88 1.00 -6.81
CA ASP A 145 12.62 1.50 -7.98
C ASP A 145 11.97 2.78 -8.54
N SER A 146 10.65 2.79 -8.73
CA SER A 146 9.94 3.98 -9.21
C SER A 146 9.94 5.13 -8.19
N LEU A 147 10.04 4.84 -6.90
CA LEU A 147 10.19 5.87 -5.86
C LEU A 147 11.59 6.52 -5.93
N ILE A 148 12.64 5.73 -6.12
CA ILE A 148 14.01 6.22 -6.31
C ILE A 148 14.10 7.06 -7.60
N GLU A 149 13.57 6.58 -8.72
CA GLU A 149 13.54 7.31 -10.00
C GLU A 149 12.86 8.66 -9.86
N ARG A 150 11.71 8.73 -9.19
CA ARG A 150 10.98 9.99 -8.97
C ARG A 150 11.77 11.00 -8.15
N HIS A 151 12.64 10.56 -7.25
CA HIS A 151 13.45 11.42 -6.40
C HIS A 151 14.91 11.53 -6.86
N SER A 152 15.28 10.93 -8.00
CA SER A 152 16.66 10.85 -8.47
C SER A 152 17.33 12.22 -8.55
N ALA A 153 16.65 13.22 -9.13
CA ALA A 153 17.20 14.58 -9.25
C ALA A 153 17.52 15.21 -7.88
N GLN A 154 16.69 14.97 -6.86
CA GLN A 154 16.92 15.47 -5.50
C GLN A 154 18.07 14.71 -4.83
N ILE A 155 18.14 13.40 -5.06
CA ILE A 155 19.22 12.55 -4.55
C ILE A 155 20.54 12.99 -5.16
N ASP A 156 20.59 13.18 -6.48
CA ASP A 156 21.79 13.61 -7.21
C ASP A 156 22.27 14.99 -6.75
N GLN A 157 21.33 15.93 -6.57
CA GLN A 157 21.64 17.26 -6.03
C GLN A 157 22.24 17.17 -4.63
N LYS A 158 21.65 16.36 -3.76
CA LYS A 158 22.15 16.17 -2.40
C LYS A 158 23.50 15.48 -2.38
N MET A 159 23.72 14.50 -3.26
CA MET A 159 25.03 13.85 -3.41
C MET A 159 26.09 14.81 -3.93
N ALA A 160 25.76 15.66 -4.90
CA ALA A 160 26.67 16.67 -5.44
C ALA A 160 27.06 17.73 -4.39
N MET A 161 26.17 18.03 -3.44
CA MET A 161 26.43 18.97 -2.35
C MET A 161 27.28 18.36 -1.21
N ASN A 162 27.33 17.03 -1.10
CA ASN A 162 28.12 16.36 -0.10
C ASN A 162 29.56 16.17 -0.61
N SER A 163 30.53 16.86 0.00
CA SER A 163 31.95 16.62 -0.27
C SER A 163 32.33 15.25 0.31
N LEU A 164 32.43 14.23 -0.55
CA LEU A 164 32.89 12.90 -0.17
C LEU A 164 34.38 12.96 0.23
N ARG A 165 34.67 12.83 1.53
CA ARG A 165 36.05 12.68 2.01
C ARG A 165 36.64 11.30 1.73
N LYS A 166 35.80 10.26 1.64
CA LYS A 166 36.18 8.89 1.27
C LYS A 166 35.03 8.22 0.52
N ALA A 167 35.33 7.58 -0.60
CA ALA A 167 34.42 6.67 -1.30
C ALA A 167 35.05 5.27 -1.30
N SER A 168 34.26 4.26 -0.95
CA SER A 168 34.60 2.85 -1.15
C SER A 168 33.72 2.31 -2.25
N ILE A 169 34.33 1.77 -3.31
CA ILE A 169 33.63 1.10 -4.40
C ILE A 169 33.84 -0.40 -4.19
N ASP A 170 32.77 -1.11 -3.91
CA ASP A 170 32.78 -2.59 -3.89
C ASP A 170 32.58 -3.11 -5.31
N HIS A 171 33.38 -4.13 -5.68
CA HIS A 171 33.34 -4.77 -7.01
C HIS A 171 32.03 -5.53 -7.31
N SER A 172 31.09 -5.57 -6.38
CA SER A 172 29.78 -6.25 -6.55
C SER A 172 28.72 -5.44 -7.30
N HIS A 173 29.05 -4.33 -7.94
CA HIS A 173 28.13 -3.38 -8.61
C HIS A 173 27.01 -2.81 -7.71
N LYS A 174 27.16 -2.91 -6.39
CA LYS A 174 26.27 -2.24 -5.45
C LYS A 174 26.93 -0.99 -4.94
N VAL A 175 26.45 0.17 -5.36
CA VAL A 175 26.84 1.44 -4.77
C VAL A 175 26.16 1.50 -3.40
N CYS A 176 26.90 1.20 -2.34
CA CYS A 176 26.44 1.39 -0.97
C CYS A 176 26.68 2.86 -0.59
N CYS A 177 25.67 3.71 -0.75
CA CYS A 177 25.69 5.04 -0.17
C CYS A 177 25.52 4.91 1.35
N VAL A 178 26.63 4.96 2.10
CA VAL A 178 26.59 5.13 3.55
C VAL A 178 26.30 6.61 3.80
N LEU A 179 25.07 6.92 4.12
CA LEU A 179 24.67 8.24 4.64
C LEU A 179 24.94 8.23 6.15
N PHE A 180 25.89 9.05 6.58
CA PHE A 180 26.04 9.49 7.96
C PHE A 180 25.29 10.80 8.18
#